data_c383551ec70411406f4710269451f3ec
#
_entry.id   c383551ec70411406f4710269451f3ec
#
_cell.length_a   1.000
_cell.length_b   1.000
_cell.length_c   1.000
_cell.angle_alpha   90.00
_cell.angle_beta   90.00
_cell.angle_gamma   90.00
#
_symmetry.space_group_name_H-M   'P 1'
#
loop_
_entity.id
_entity.type
_entity.pdbx_description
1 polymer ?
#
loop_
_entity_poly.entity_id
_entity_poly.type
_entity_poly.pdbx_seq_one_letter_code
_entity_poly.pdbx_strand_id
1 'polypeptide(L)'
;MHMTLSISFGINGNTYQENYEAACAGMDLALGRGGDQAVIKDGEDISYYGGNCEVMERTTRVKARVKAHALKELLESKEKVVIMAHKIPDPDAIGAAVGLYRLGLSLGRKAHIVMNEVTISVRAMVDELNKSGIYDEDMFIDNEQAIEITDENTLLIVVDVNHANYTECEQLLSQTKTTVILDHHRKNKDMIKNPVLSYVCLLYTSPSPRDST
;
A
#
# COMPACT_ATOMS: atom_id res chain seq x y z
N MET A 1 10.55 -3.85 18.41
CA MET A 1 10.31 -4.53 17.13
C MET A 1 9.90 -5.97 17.48
N HIS A 2 8.63 -6.35 17.25
CA HIS A 2 8.20 -7.74 17.44
C HIS A 2 8.50 -8.49 16.16
N MET A 3 9.42 -9.46 16.22
CA MET A 3 9.61 -10.41 15.14
C MET A 3 8.49 -11.45 15.19
N THR A 4 7.85 -11.70 14.07
CA THR A 4 6.84 -12.75 13.91
C THR A 4 7.41 -13.87 13.06
N LEU A 5 7.01 -15.11 13.35
CA LEU A 5 7.46 -16.30 12.63
C LEU A 5 6.25 -17.06 12.12
N SER A 6 6.23 -17.37 10.83
CA SER A 6 5.27 -18.31 10.26
C SER A 6 5.99 -19.61 9.90
N ILE A 7 5.38 -20.73 10.24
CA ILE A 7 5.94 -22.07 10.02
C ILE A 7 4.88 -22.93 9.35
N SER A 8 5.29 -23.78 8.43
CA SER A 8 4.40 -24.78 7.85
C SER A 8 5.05 -26.15 7.80
N PHE A 9 4.24 -27.19 8.04
CA PHE A 9 4.63 -28.58 7.94
C PHE A 9 3.69 -29.31 6.99
N GLY A 10 4.28 -30.07 6.05
CA GLY A 10 3.56 -31.07 5.27
C GLY A 10 3.96 -32.46 5.80
N ILE A 11 2.98 -33.27 6.15
CA ILE A 11 3.23 -34.60 6.75
C ILE A 11 2.37 -35.66 6.09
N ASN A 12 2.77 -36.93 6.28
CA ASN A 12 2.08 -38.14 5.79
C ASN A 12 1.92 -38.22 4.25
N GLY A 13 2.70 -37.46 3.48
CA GLY A 13 2.84 -37.70 2.03
C GLY A 13 3.69 -38.95 1.77
N ASN A 14 3.41 -39.63 0.66
CA ASN A 14 4.15 -40.83 0.27
C ASN A 14 5.59 -40.53 -0.17
N THR A 15 5.88 -39.27 -0.51
CA THR A 15 7.20 -38.81 -0.96
C THR A 15 7.61 -37.53 -0.27
N TYR A 16 8.90 -37.18 -0.27
CA TYR A 16 9.39 -35.89 0.18
C TYR A 16 8.81 -34.75 -0.63
N GLN A 17 8.58 -34.95 -1.92
CA GLN A 17 8.00 -33.96 -2.81
C GLN A 17 6.57 -33.62 -2.38
N GLU A 18 5.73 -34.61 -2.10
CA GLU A 18 4.37 -34.41 -1.63
C GLU A 18 4.33 -33.65 -0.28
N ASN A 19 5.22 -33.99 0.65
CA ASN A 19 5.33 -33.27 1.91
C ASN A 19 5.81 -31.84 1.72
N TYR A 20 6.73 -31.59 0.80
CA TYR A 20 7.17 -30.24 0.46
C TYR A 20 6.05 -29.40 -0.14
N GLU A 21 5.30 -29.94 -1.11
CA GLU A 21 4.14 -29.26 -1.71
C GLU A 21 3.06 -28.97 -0.68
N ALA A 22 2.78 -29.91 0.22
CA ALA A 22 1.87 -29.72 1.33
C ALA A 22 2.36 -28.61 2.28
N ALA A 23 3.66 -28.57 2.59
CA ALA A 23 4.23 -27.49 3.41
C ALA A 23 4.15 -26.12 2.70
N CYS A 24 4.41 -26.05 1.41
CA CYS A 24 4.25 -24.80 0.64
C CYS A 24 2.80 -24.32 0.69
N ALA A 25 1.84 -25.19 0.41
CA ALA A 25 0.42 -24.85 0.49
C ALA A 25 0.00 -24.39 1.91
N GLY A 26 0.52 -25.06 2.94
CA GLY A 26 0.32 -24.66 4.35
C GLY A 26 0.94 -23.30 4.67
N MET A 27 2.09 -22.96 4.08
CA MET A 27 2.71 -21.64 4.24
C MET A 27 1.85 -20.53 3.59
N ASP A 28 1.32 -20.78 2.39
CA ASP A 28 0.41 -19.85 1.74
C ASP A 28 -0.84 -19.59 2.59
N LEU A 29 -1.36 -20.64 3.23
CA LEU A 29 -2.48 -20.51 4.17
C LEU A 29 -2.07 -19.71 5.43
N ALA A 30 -0.88 -19.95 6.00
CA ALA A 30 -0.39 -19.21 7.15
C ALA A 30 -0.24 -17.73 6.84
N LEU A 31 0.38 -17.40 5.71
CA LEU A 31 0.58 -16.02 5.25
C LEU A 31 -0.75 -15.37 4.85
N GLY A 32 -1.62 -16.10 4.15
CA GLY A 32 -2.97 -15.65 3.79
C GLY A 32 -3.84 -15.31 4.99
N ARG A 33 -3.58 -15.87 6.17
CA ARG A 33 -4.26 -15.59 7.46
C ARG A 33 -3.57 -14.52 8.31
N GLY A 34 -2.54 -13.86 7.77
CA GLY A 34 -1.82 -12.76 8.43
C GLY A 34 -0.48 -13.17 9.05
N GLY A 35 -0.05 -14.41 8.91
CA GLY A 35 1.22 -14.92 9.46
C GLY A 35 1.18 -15.11 10.98
N ASP A 36 2.36 -15.19 11.60
CA ASP A 36 2.53 -15.39 13.05
C ASP A 36 1.83 -16.63 13.60
N GLN A 37 1.89 -17.72 12.83
CA GLN A 37 1.23 -18.98 13.16
C GLN A 37 1.97 -20.16 12.56
N ALA A 38 1.72 -21.34 13.11
CA ALA A 38 2.13 -22.60 12.51
C ALA A 38 0.93 -23.28 11.85
N VAL A 39 1.16 -23.86 10.65
CA VAL A 39 0.18 -24.64 9.91
C VAL A 39 0.74 -26.05 9.68
N ILE A 40 -0.07 -27.04 9.98
CA ILE A 40 0.24 -28.44 9.65
C ILE A 40 -0.77 -28.92 8.63
N LYS A 41 -0.28 -29.38 7.47
CA LYS A 41 -1.11 -30.00 6.43
C LYS A 41 -0.80 -31.49 6.38
N ASP A 42 -1.85 -32.28 6.68
CA ASP A 42 -1.83 -33.74 6.72
C ASP A 42 -2.87 -34.25 5.71
N GLY A 43 -2.46 -34.52 4.49
CA GLY A 43 -3.38 -34.82 3.40
C GLY A 43 -4.40 -33.70 3.19
N GLU A 44 -5.69 -33.98 3.38
CA GLU A 44 -6.78 -33.03 3.32
C GLU A 44 -6.97 -32.25 4.64
N ASP A 45 -6.45 -32.74 5.74
CA ASP A 45 -6.60 -32.13 7.05
C ASP A 45 -5.60 -30.99 7.26
N ILE A 46 -6.09 -29.86 7.81
CA ILE A 46 -5.28 -28.67 8.06
C ILE A 46 -5.49 -28.22 9.50
N SER A 47 -4.40 -28.18 10.26
CA SER A 47 -4.38 -27.70 11.64
C SER A 47 -3.62 -26.37 11.76
N TYR A 48 -4.18 -25.44 12.54
CA TYR A 48 -3.61 -24.11 12.77
C TYR A 48 -3.25 -23.95 14.25
N TYR A 49 -2.04 -23.41 14.52
CA TYR A 49 -1.53 -23.15 15.86
C TYR A 49 -0.99 -21.74 15.96
N GLY A 50 -1.46 -20.99 16.98
CA GLY A 50 -1.09 -19.58 17.14
C GLY A 50 -1.87 -18.69 16.17
N GLY A 51 -1.38 -17.47 15.99
CA GLY A 51 -2.05 -16.44 15.21
C GLY A 51 -3.20 -15.79 16.00
N ASN A 52 -3.13 -14.48 16.21
CA ASN A 52 -4.32 -13.73 16.56
C ASN A 52 -5.18 -13.64 15.30
N CYS A 53 -6.24 -14.43 15.25
CA CYS A 53 -7.29 -14.26 14.25
C CYS A 53 -8.04 -12.91 14.48
N GLU A 54 -7.39 -11.80 14.21
CA GLU A 54 -8.16 -10.71 13.65
C GLU A 54 -8.62 -11.21 12.28
N VAL A 55 -9.92 -11.38 12.14
CA VAL A 55 -10.58 -11.80 10.91
C VAL A 55 -10.03 -10.93 9.81
N MET A 56 -9.15 -11.50 8.98
CA MET A 56 -8.70 -10.82 7.78
C MET A 56 -9.96 -10.57 6.96
N GLU A 57 -10.43 -9.34 7.02
CA GLU A 57 -11.55 -8.90 6.22
C GLU A 57 -11.19 -9.19 4.77
N ARG A 58 -11.70 -10.30 4.24
CA ARG A 58 -11.61 -10.57 2.81
C ARG A 58 -12.15 -9.31 2.14
N THR A 59 -11.24 -8.53 1.56
CA THR A 59 -11.61 -7.33 0.82
C THR A 59 -12.36 -7.80 -0.40
N THR A 60 -13.66 -7.95 -0.28
CA THR A 60 -14.50 -8.33 -1.41
C THR A 60 -14.40 -7.24 -2.46
N ARG A 61 -14.53 -7.58 -3.74
CA ARG A 61 -14.59 -6.60 -4.84
C ARG A 61 -15.58 -5.46 -4.55
N VAL A 62 -16.62 -5.73 -3.76
CA VAL A 62 -17.60 -4.76 -3.31
C VAL A 62 -16.97 -3.71 -2.38
N LYS A 63 -16.18 -4.13 -1.37
CA LYS A 63 -15.51 -3.20 -0.45
C LYS A 63 -14.48 -2.33 -1.18
N ALA A 64 -13.72 -2.91 -2.13
CA ALA A 64 -12.78 -2.15 -2.94
C ALA A 64 -13.50 -1.08 -3.79
N ARG A 65 -14.65 -1.42 -4.40
CA ARG A 65 -15.47 -0.46 -5.16
C ARG A 65 -16.03 0.65 -4.28
N VAL A 66 -16.53 0.32 -3.09
CA VAL A 66 -17.05 1.32 -2.14
C VAL A 66 -15.93 2.29 -1.74
N LYS A 67 -14.72 1.79 -1.45
CA LYS A 67 -13.56 2.64 -1.11
C LYS A 67 -13.07 3.47 -2.29
N ALA A 68 -13.06 2.90 -3.49
CA ALA A 68 -12.73 3.65 -4.71
C ALA A 68 -13.74 4.77 -4.97
N HIS A 69 -15.03 4.52 -4.74
CA HIS A 69 -16.06 5.55 -4.85
C HIS A 69 -15.87 6.66 -3.80
N ALA A 70 -15.63 6.28 -2.55
CA ALA A 70 -15.33 7.24 -1.48
C ALA A 70 -14.09 8.09 -1.80
N LEU A 71 -13.01 7.49 -2.34
CA LEU A 71 -11.82 8.22 -2.78
C LEU A 71 -12.16 9.21 -3.90
N LYS A 72 -12.98 8.80 -4.87
CA LYS A 72 -13.44 9.68 -5.95
C LYS A 72 -14.19 10.89 -5.40
N GLU A 73 -15.15 10.69 -4.50
CA GLU A 73 -15.91 11.76 -3.83
C GLU A 73 -14.97 12.74 -3.08
N LEU A 74 -13.95 12.21 -2.38
CA LEU A 74 -12.96 13.04 -1.70
C LEU A 74 -12.13 13.85 -2.69
N LEU A 75 -11.69 13.27 -3.80
CA LEU A 75 -10.98 13.97 -4.88
C LEU A 75 -11.85 15.07 -5.49
N GLU A 76 -13.12 14.79 -5.74
CA GLU A 76 -14.06 15.78 -6.31
C GLU A 76 -14.43 16.90 -5.32
N SER A 77 -14.32 16.66 -4.02
CA SER A 77 -14.62 17.65 -2.98
C SER A 77 -13.50 18.65 -2.71
N LYS A 78 -12.30 18.41 -3.24
CA LYS A 78 -11.11 19.24 -2.98
C LYS A 78 -10.53 19.82 -4.26
N GLU A 79 -9.91 20.99 -4.16
CA GLU A 79 -9.31 21.67 -5.32
C GLU A 79 -7.88 21.17 -5.59
N LYS A 80 -7.16 20.85 -4.53
CA LYS A 80 -5.75 20.43 -4.56
C LYS A 80 -5.57 19.04 -3.97
N VAL A 81 -4.68 18.29 -4.57
CA VAL A 81 -4.29 16.94 -4.14
C VAL A 81 -2.78 16.90 -3.95
N VAL A 82 -2.33 16.59 -2.76
CA VAL A 82 -0.92 16.35 -2.47
C VAL A 82 -0.76 14.88 -2.13
N ILE A 83 0.17 14.22 -2.80
CA ILE A 83 0.43 12.79 -2.65
C ILE A 83 1.83 12.63 -2.10
N MET A 84 2.00 11.87 -1.03
CA MET A 84 3.32 11.55 -0.49
C MET A 84 3.45 10.06 -0.19
N ALA A 85 4.67 9.55 -0.30
CA ALA A 85 5.03 8.18 0.04
C ALA A 85 5.93 8.16 1.29
N HIS A 86 6.68 7.09 1.46
CA HIS A 86 7.76 7.02 2.45
C HIS A 86 9.04 7.71 1.96
N LYS A 87 9.92 8.10 2.92
CA LYS A 87 11.15 8.90 2.68
C LYS A 87 12.14 8.31 1.69
N ILE A 88 12.15 7.01 1.52
CA ILE A 88 13.04 6.31 0.57
C ILE A 88 12.15 5.60 -0.44
N PRO A 89 11.58 6.32 -1.42
CA PRO A 89 10.57 5.74 -2.30
C PRO A 89 11.13 4.60 -3.14
N ASP A 90 10.31 3.58 -3.29
CA ASP A 90 10.55 2.45 -4.17
C ASP A 90 9.60 2.50 -5.39
N PRO A 91 9.72 1.58 -6.35
CA PRO A 91 8.86 1.56 -7.52
C PRO A 91 7.37 1.39 -7.23
N ASP A 92 6.98 0.69 -6.14
CA ASP A 92 5.59 0.51 -5.75
C ASP A 92 4.99 1.84 -5.26
N ALA A 93 5.74 2.54 -4.41
CA ALA A 93 5.36 3.87 -3.90
C ALA A 93 5.16 4.88 -5.04
N ILE A 94 6.13 4.97 -5.97
CA ILE A 94 6.05 5.90 -7.11
C ILE A 94 4.94 5.49 -8.07
N GLY A 95 4.77 4.19 -8.37
CA GLY A 95 3.70 3.70 -9.22
C GLY A 95 2.31 4.04 -8.68
N ALA A 96 2.11 3.86 -7.37
CA ALA A 96 0.88 4.23 -6.70
C ALA A 96 0.64 5.75 -6.72
N ALA A 97 1.67 6.56 -6.45
CA ALA A 97 1.60 8.01 -6.46
C ALA A 97 1.25 8.56 -7.85
N VAL A 98 1.91 8.07 -8.91
CA VAL A 98 1.64 8.47 -10.30
C VAL A 98 0.23 8.09 -10.73
N GLY A 99 -0.26 6.90 -10.34
CA GLY A 99 -1.62 6.47 -10.61
C GLY A 99 -2.67 7.43 -10.00
N LEU A 100 -2.46 7.87 -8.77
CA LEU A 100 -3.33 8.82 -8.07
C LEU A 100 -3.21 10.25 -8.63
N TYR A 101 -2.00 10.67 -8.99
CA TYR A 101 -1.77 11.93 -9.68
C TYR A 101 -2.60 11.99 -10.98
N ARG A 102 -2.51 10.95 -11.82
CA ARG A 102 -3.32 10.85 -13.05
C ARG A 102 -4.81 10.86 -12.77
N LEU A 103 -5.25 10.18 -11.72
CA LEU A 103 -6.64 10.19 -11.31
C LEU A 103 -7.08 11.61 -10.92
N GLY A 104 -6.29 12.32 -10.12
CA GLY A 104 -6.55 13.73 -9.76
C GLY A 104 -6.69 14.63 -10.98
N LEU A 105 -5.75 14.56 -11.93
CA LEU A 105 -5.81 15.32 -13.18
C LEU A 105 -7.04 14.98 -14.02
N SER A 106 -7.42 13.69 -14.10
CA SER A 106 -8.59 13.26 -14.85
C SER A 106 -9.91 13.81 -14.31
N LEU A 107 -9.93 14.18 -13.03
CA LEU A 107 -11.04 14.83 -12.35
C LEU A 107 -10.92 16.37 -12.32
N GLY A 108 -9.96 16.92 -13.07
CA GLY A 108 -9.71 18.35 -13.16
C GLY A 108 -9.12 18.98 -11.90
N ARG A 109 -8.42 18.18 -11.07
CA ARG A 109 -7.78 18.66 -9.82
C ARG A 109 -6.31 18.97 -10.07
N LYS A 110 -5.78 19.98 -9.37
CA LYS A 110 -4.34 20.19 -9.29
C LYS A 110 -3.76 19.14 -8.38
N ALA A 111 -2.81 18.37 -8.88
CA ALA A 111 -2.18 17.29 -8.13
C ALA A 111 -0.67 17.42 -8.14
N HIS A 112 0.00 17.06 -7.04
CA HIS A 112 1.45 17.06 -6.91
C HIS A 112 1.90 15.85 -6.10
N ILE A 113 3.10 15.36 -6.41
CA ILE A 113 3.76 14.26 -5.69
C ILE A 113 4.95 14.83 -4.93
N VAL A 114 4.98 14.63 -3.61
CA VAL A 114 6.07 15.10 -2.76
C VAL A 114 7.24 14.11 -2.86
N MET A 115 8.40 14.60 -3.26
CA MET A 115 9.62 13.81 -3.39
C MET A 115 10.85 14.72 -3.31
N ASN A 116 11.64 14.58 -2.23
CA ASN A 116 12.85 15.39 -2.05
C ASN A 116 14.06 14.80 -2.80
N GLU A 117 14.19 13.48 -2.79
CA GLU A 117 15.34 12.80 -3.37
C GLU A 117 14.90 11.70 -4.32
N VAL A 118 15.52 11.68 -5.50
CA VAL A 118 15.35 10.59 -6.47
C VAL A 118 16.37 9.49 -6.16
N THR A 119 15.93 8.45 -5.50
CA THR A 119 16.78 7.29 -5.18
C THR A 119 17.18 6.52 -6.44
N ILE A 120 18.24 5.71 -6.36
CA ILE A 120 18.72 4.89 -7.49
C ILE A 120 17.61 3.94 -7.98
N SER A 121 16.79 3.41 -7.06
CA SER A 121 15.73 2.45 -7.35
C SER A 121 14.61 3.02 -8.22
N VAL A 122 14.34 4.30 -8.14
CA VAL A 122 13.23 4.96 -8.86
C VAL A 122 13.71 5.90 -9.97
N ARG A 123 15.02 6.17 -10.06
CA ARG A 123 15.58 7.15 -11.01
C ARG A 123 15.16 6.91 -12.45
N ALA A 124 15.28 5.68 -12.93
CA ALA A 124 14.91 5.36 -14.30
C ALA A 124 13.43 5.64 -14.60
N MET A 125 12.55 5.37 -13.63
CA MET A 125 11.12 5.64 -13.75
C MET A 125 10.83 7.15 -13.75
N VAL A 126 11.45 7.92 -12.85
CA VAL A 126 11.28 9.38 -12.76
C VAL A 126 11.83 10.06 -14.02
N ASP A 127 13.00 9.64 -14.51
CA ASP A 127 13.58 10.15 -15.74
C ASP A 127 12.65 9.93 -16.95
N GLU A 128 12.03 8.76 -17.03
CA GLU A 128 11.09 8.44 -18.12
C GLU A 128 9.81 9.27 -18.02
N LEU A 129 9.26 9.44 -16.81
CA LEU A 129 8.10 10.31 -16.58
C LEU A 129 8.40 11.75 -17.01
N ASN A 130 9.54 12.30 -16.62
CA ASN A 130 9.94 13.67 -16.97
C ASN A 130 10.18 13.84 -18.49
N LYS A 131 10.76 12.81 -19.15
CA LYS A 131 11.01 12.84 -20.60
C LYS A 131 9.74 12.67 -21.44
N SER A 132 8.69 12.08 -20.88
CA SER A 132 7.47 11.77 -21.62
C SER A 132 6.77 13.03 -22.15
N GLY A 133 6.96 14.19 -21.52
CA GLY A 133 6.26 15.43 -21.84
C GLY A 133 4.75 15.38 -21.64
N ILE A 134 4.23 14.32 -20.97
CA ILE A 134 2.80 14.11 -20.72
C ILE A 134 2.38 14.79 -19.41
N TYR A 135 3.32 14.99 -18.49
CA TYR A 135 3.09 15.50 -17.15
C TYR A 135 3.62 16.91 -16.99
N ASP A 136 3.01 17.69 -16.11
CA ASP A 136 3.42 19.03 -15.80
C ASP A 136 4.81 19.05 -15.12
N GLU A 137 5.57 20.10 -15.31
CA GLU A 137 6.91 20.27 -14.73
C GLU A 137 6.87 20.26 -13.18
N ASP A 138 5.75 20.65 -12.59
CA ASP A 138 5.48 20.70 -11.16
C ASP A 138 4.79 19.43 -10.62
N MET A 139 4.82 18.32 -11.40
CA MET A 139 4.33 17.03 -10.92
C MET A 139 5.02 16.58 -9.63
N PHE A 140 6.36 16.71 -9.58
CA PHE A 140 7.16 16.43 -8.40
C PHE A 140 7.56 17.74 -7.73
N ILE A 141 7.27 17.83 -6.42
CA ILE A 141 7.59 19.00 -5.60
C ILE A 141 8.37 18.55 -4.36
N ASP A 142 9.17 19.44 -3.82
CA ASP A 142 9.87 19.21 -2.55
C ASP A 142 8.98 19.51 -1.32
N ASN A 143 9.53 19.26 -0.13
CA ASN A 143 8.81 19.49 1.13
C ASN A 143 8.45 20.97 1.35
N GLU A 144 9.31 21.91 0.97
CA GLU A 144 9.07 23.34 1.16
C GLU A 144 7.89 23.79 0.30
N GLN A 145 7.90 23.41 -0.97
CA GLN A 145 6.81 23.66 -1.90
C GLN A 145 5.51 22.99 -1.44
N ALA A 146 5.58 21.74 -0.99
CA ALA A 146 4.42 21.00 -0.51
C ALA A 146 3.79 21.67 0.73
N ILE A 147 4.61 22.15 1.68
CA ILE A 147 4.15 22.87 2.86
C ILE A 147 3.48 24.20 2.48
N GLU A 148 4.04 24.91 1.51
CA GLU A 148 3.49 26.19 1.04
C GLU A 148 2.12 26.04 0.41
N ILE A 149 1.91 25.01 -0.43
CA ILE A 149 0.65 24.82 -1.16
C ILE A 149 -0.43 24.11 -0.36
N THR A 150 -0.07 23.40 0.71
CA THR A 150 -1.01 22.59 1.50
C THR A 150 -1.77 23.45 2.50
N ASP A 151 -3.09 23.31 2.48
CA ASP A 151 -4.02 23.98 3.40
C ASP A 151 -5.14 23.03 3.86
N GLU A 152 -6.13 23.54 4.60
CA GLU A 152 -7.29 22.77 5.07
C GLU A 152 -8.17 22.22 3.93
N ASN A 153 -8.10 22.81 2.73
CA ASN A 153 -8.85 22.38 1.55
C ASN A 153 -8.09 21.39 0.67
N THR A 154 -6.87 21.05 1.06
CA THR A 154 -6.03 20.08 0.35
C THR A 154 -6.42 18.66 0.75
N LEU A 155 -6.53 17.75 -0.22
CA LEU A 155 -6.56 16.31 0.01
C LEU A 155 -5.13 15.78 0.07
N LEU A 156 -4.73 15.29 1.23
CA LEU A 156 -3.45 14.60 1.39
C LEU A 156 -3.66 13.10 1.22
N ILE A 157 -2.96 12.51 0.26
CA ILE A 157 -2.98 11.05 0.04
C ILE A 157 -1.60 10.49 0.39
N VAL A 158 -1.58 9.59 1.35
CA VAL A 158 -0.38 8.87 1.78
C VAL A 158 -0.40 7.49 1.17
N VAL A 159 0.63 7.14 0.41
CA VAL A 159 0.75 5.86 -0.27
C VAL A 159 1.92 5.06 0.25
N ASP A 160 1.72 3.74 0.31
CA ASP A 160 2.76 2.75 0.62
C ASP A 160 3.46 2.96 1.97
N VAL A 161 2.79 3.67 2.88
CA VAL A 161 3.23 3.87 4.26
C VAL A 161 2.04 4.22 5.15
N ASN A 162 2.05 3.73 6.40
CA ASN A 162 1.00 4.04 7.38
C ASN A 162 1.53 4.67 8.67
N HIS A 163 2.84 4.91 8.77
CA HIS A 163 3.50 5.53 9.90
C HIS A 163 3.93 6.96 9.60
N ALA A 164 3.55 7.91 10.47
CA ALA A 164 3.86 9.33 10.31
C ALA A 164 5.36 9.61 10.13
N ASN A 165 6.19 9.01 10.97
CA ASN A 165 7.65 9.23 10.99
C ASN A 165 8.37 8.74 9.72
N TYR A 166 7.74 7.86 8.94
CA TYR A 166 8.31 7.32 7.70
C TYR A 166 7.79 8.01 6.45
N THR A 167 6.78 8.90 6.57
CA THR A 167 6.28 9.68 5.43
C THR A 167 7.31 10.69 4.95
N GLU A 168 7.29 11.03 3.67
CA GLU A 168 8.20 11.99 3.05
C GLU A 168 8.20 13.34 3.76
N CYS A 169 7.03 13.85 4.14
CA CYS A 169 6.85 15.10 4.87
C CYS A 169 5.80 14.95 6.00
N GLU A 170 6.24 14.65 7.20
CA GLU A 170 5.36 14.48 8.37
C GLU A 170 4.52 15.72 8.68
N GLN A 171 5.06 16.91 8.42
CA GLN A 171 4.41 18.19 8.73
C GLN A 171 3.06 18.34 8.02
N LEU A 172 2.92 17.81 6.79
CA LEU A 172 1.68 17.88 6.01
C LEU A 172 0.49 17.22 6.72
N LEU A 173 0.74 16.19 7.54
CA LEU A 173 -0.30 15.50 8.31
C LEU A 173 -1.03 16.42 9.30
N SER A 174 -0.37 17.50 9.74
CA SER A 174 -0.95 18.48 10.66
C SER A 174 -1.58 19.68 9.96
N GLN A 175 -1.26 19.92 8.69
CA GLN A 175 -1.75 21.08 7.93
C GLN A 175 -3.11 20.83 7.27
N THR A 176 -3.41 19.58 6.92
CA THR A 176 -4.69 19.23 6.27
C THR A 176 -5.63 18.51 7.22
N LYS A 177 -6.93 18.73 7.03
CA LYS A 177 -8.00 18.01 7.75
C LYS A 177 -8.45 16.74 7.03
N THR A 178 -8.02 16.53 5.80
CA THR A 178 -8.49 15.43 4.95
C THR A 178 -7.32 14.58 4.49
N THR A 179 -7.03 13.53 5.25
CA THR A 179 -5.97 12.56 4.94
C THR A 179 -6.55 11.22 4.52
N VAL A 180 -6.02 10.67 3.44
CA VAL A 180 -6.30 9.32 2.93
C VAL A 180 -5.04 8.47 3.01
N ILE A 181 -5.17 7.22 3.42
CA ILE A 181 -4.05 6.26 3.48
C ILE A 181 -4.37 5.08 2.57
N LEU A 182 -3.47 4.81 1.64
CA LEU A 182 -3.50 3.64 0.76
C LEU A 182 -2.20 2.86 0.93
N ASP A 183 -2.28 1.72 1.63
CA ASP A 183 -1.08 1.00 2.07
C ASP A 183 -1.32 -0.51 2.06
N HIS A 184 -0.26 -1.28 1.95
CA HIS A 184 -0.30 -2.74 2.00
C HIS A 184 0.51 -3.33 3.18
N HIS A 185 1.17 -2.49 3.96
CA HIS A 185 1.95 -2.91 5.12
C HIS A 185 1.07 -3.26 6.32
N ARG A 186 1.62 -4.06 7.24
CA ARG A 186 0.90 -4.44 8.47
C ARG A 186 0.61 -3.23 9.35
N LYS A 187 -0.57 -3.25 9.95
CA LYS A 187 -0.97 -2.24 10.94
C LYS A 187 -0.15 -2.40 12.22
N ASN A 188 0.43 -1.30 12.70
CA ASN A 188 1.14 -1.18 13.97
C ASN A 188 0.50 -0.12 14.86
N LYS A 189 0.97 -0.01 16.14
CA LYS A 189 0.41 0.91 17.13
C LYS A 189 0.63 2.40 16.80
N ASP A 190 1.65 2.72 15.98
CA ASP A 190 2.07 4.11 15.68
C ASP A 190 1.60 4.57 14.28
N MET A 191 0.39 4.17 13.90
CA MET A 191 -0.21 4.58 12.63
C MET A 191 -0.61 6.06 12.63
N ILE A 192 -0.64 6.64 11.43
CA ILE A 192 -1.24 7.96 11.18
C ILE A 192 -2.66 7.96 11.74
N LYS A 193 -2.95 8.95 12.60
CA LYS A 193 -4.21 9.03 13.35
C LYS A 193 -5.32 9.69 12.53
N ASN A 194 -6.54 9.19 12.68
CA ASN A 194 -7.76 9.78 12.15
C ASN A 194 -7.79 10.06 10.63
N PRO A 195 -7.34 9.16 9.76
CA PRO A 195 -7.53 9.35 8.34
C PRO A 195 -9.04 9.30 8.01
N VAL A 196 -9.47 10.14 7.08
CA VAL A 196 -10.87 10.15 6.60
C VAL A 196 -11.18 8.87 5.82
N LEU A 197 -10.20 8.35 5.09
CA LEU A 197 -10.26 7.06 4.41
C LEU A 197 -8.95 6.32 4.63
N SER A 198 -9.05 5.05 5.03
CA SER A 198 -7.91 4.16 5.11
C SER A 198 -8.21 2.86 4.36
N TYR A 199 -7.37 2.53 3.42
CA TYR A 199 -7.37 1.26 2.72
C TYR A 199 -6.03 0.59 2.90
N VAL A 200 -5.96 -0.32 3.87
CA VAL A 200 -4.78 -1.13 4.13
C VAL A 200 -5.13 -2.55 3.69
N CYS A 201 -4.56 -2.99 2.57
CA CYS A 201 -4.79 -4.32 2.01
C CYS A 201 -3.54 -5.17 2.24
N LEU A 202 -3.64 -6.16 3.11
CA LEU A 202 -2.57 -7.11 3.40
C LEU A 202 -2.47 -8.22 2.34
N LEU A 203 -3.31 -8.21 1.33
CA LEU A 203 -3.29 -9.18 0.24
C LEU A 203 -2.42 -8.68 -0.90
N TYR A 204 -1.30 -9.32 -1.04
CA TYR A 204 -0.51 -9.31 -2.25
C TYR A 204 -1.34 -9.98 -3.35
N THR A 205 -2.04 -9.20 -4.14
CA THR A 205 -2.71 -9.69 -5.35
C THR A 205 -2.58 -8.66 -6.46
N SER A 206 -1.35 -8.40 -6.83
CA SER A 206 -1.10 -8.14 -8.23
C SER A 206 -0.90 -9.52 -8.88
N PRO A 207 -1.78 -10.00 -9.75
CA PRO A 207 -1.50 -11.20 -10.50
C PRO A 207 -0.22 -10.93 -11.29
N SER A 208 0.80 -11.73 -11.02
CA SER A 208 2.01 -11.72 -11.84
C SER A 208 1.59 -11.99 -13.30
N PRO A 209 2.18 -11.33 -14.29
CA PRO A 209 1.92 -11.66 -15.70
C PRO A 209 2.18 -13.12 -16.07
N ARG A 210 2.72 -13.93 -15.14
CA ARG A 210 2.96 -15.37 -15.30
C ARG A 210 1.77 -16.25 -14.90
N ASP A 211 0.72 -15.67 -14.29
CA ASP A 211 -0.46 -16.42 -13.81
C ASP A 211 -1.60 -16.42 -14.85
N SER A 212 -1.34 -15.98 -16.08
CA SER A 212 -2.27 -15.94 -17.20
C SER A 212 -1.89 -16.94 -18.32
N THR A 213 -1.72 -18.21 -17.94
CA THR A 213 -1.69 -19.32 -18.93
C THR A 213 -2.65 -20.41 -18.52
#